data_ffacbdf35f49db0dc267afffc3baa230
#
_entry.id   ffacbdf35f49db0dc267afffc3baa230
#
_cell.length_a   1.000
_cell.length_b   1.000
_cell.length_c   1.000
_cell.angle_alpha   90.00
_cell.angle_beta   90.00
_cell.angle_gamma   90.00
#
_symmetry.space_group_name_H-M   'P 1'
#
loop_
_entity.id
_entity.type
_entity.pdbx_description
1 polymer ?
#
loop_
_entity_poly.entity_id
_entity_poly.type
_entity_poly.pdbx_seq_one_letter_code
_entity_poly.pdbx_strand_id
1 'polypeptide(L)'
;GLALVLAEGAHHAVDHRDPQHVEKVMGLTGGRGPDVILEMLANVNLDHDLTMLAPRGRVVIVGNRGRIEIDPRKIMGKEAAVHGMAFWNQTEAELQRAYEGVDQALASGALRPVVGLELPLADAAEAHRRVMAPGARGKIV
;
A
#
# COMPACT_ATOMS: atom_id res chain seq x y z
N GLY A 1 -1.67 -14.10 2.03
CA GLY A 1 -2.01 -12.85 1.39
C GLY A 1 -3.51 -12.56 1.31
N LEU A 2 -4.20 -12.97 0.23
CA LEU A 2 -5.58 -12.53 -0.05
C LEU A 2 -6.57 -12.85 1.07
N ALA A 3 -6.54 -14.08 1.61
CA ALA A 3 -7.44 -14.47 2.71
C ALA A 3 -7.23 -13.62 3.97
N LEU A 4 -5.98 -13.26 4.28
CA LEU A 4 -5.67 -12.39 5.43
C LEU A 4 -6.23 -10.97 5.21
N VAL A 5 -6.04 -10.40 4.02
CA VAL A 5 -6.55 -9.06 3.68
C VAL A 5 -8.07 -8.99 3.83
N LEU A 6 -8.79 -10.03 3.38
CA LEU A 6 -10.25 -10.13 3.55
C LEU A 6 -10.64 -10.30 5.03
N ALA A 7 -9.91 -11.12 5.78
CA ALA A 7 -10.16 -11.32 7.22
C ALA A 7 -9.95 -10.05 8.05
N GLU A 8 -9.03 -9.18 7.61
CA GLU A 8 -8.77 -7.88 8.25
C GLU A 8 -9.68 -6.74 7.76
N GLY A 9 -10.74 -7.06 7.03
CA GLY A 9 -11.84 -6.14 6.75
C GLY A 9 -11.83 -5.50 5.35
N ALA A 10 -10.95 -5.91 4.44
CA ALA A 10 -11.06 -5.48 3.06
C ALA A 10 -12.31 -6.08 2.40
N HIS A 11 -13.04 -5.28 1.63
CA HIS A 11 -14.21 -5.75 0.89
C HIS A 11 -13.82 -6.69 -0.25
N HIS A 12 -12.66 -6.46 -0.86
CA HIS A 12 -12.15 -7.24 -1.99
C HIS A 12 -10.65 -7.44 -1.86
N ALA A 13 -10.13 -8.50 -2.46
CA ALA A 13 -8.71 -8.77 -2.57
C ALA A 13 -8.39 -9.30 -3.97
N VAL A 14 -7.43 -8.69 -4.64
CA VAL A 14 -7.00 -9.05 -5.99
C VAL A 14 -5.51 -9.41 -5.95
N ASP A 15 -5.12 -10.50 -6.58
CA ASP A 15 -3.70 -10.86 -6.72
C ASP A 15 -3.06 -9.95 -7.77
N HIS A 16 -2.11 -9.12 -7.36
CA HIS A 16 -1.37 -8.22 -8.25
C HIS A 16 -0.53 -8.95 -9.30
N ARG A 17 -0.28 -10.27 -9.14
CA ARG A 17 0.42 -11.10 -10.13
C ARG A 17 -0.51 -11.62 -11.21
N ASP A 18 -1.81 -11.48 -11.04
CA ASP A 18 -2.77 -11.81 -12.08
C ASP A 18 -2.67 -10.76 -13.19
N PRO A 19 -2.39 -11.15 -14.44
CA PRO A 19 -2.28 -10.20 -15.55
C PRO A 19 -3.58 -9.41 -15.78
N GLN A 20 -4.71 -9.91 -15.31
CA GLN A 20 -6.02 -9.25 -15.39
C GLN A 20 -6.37 -8.45 -14.13
N HIS A 21 -5.40 -8.17 -13.23
CA HIS A 21 -5.72 -7.49 -11.96
C HIS A 21 -6.31 -6.09 -12.17
N VAL A 22 -5.89 -5.35 -13.19
CA VAL A 22 -6.43 -4.02 -13.53
C VAL A 22 -7.91 -4.13 -13.93
N GLU A 23 -8.24 -5.05 -14.84
CA GLU A 23 -9.62 -5.28 -15.26
C GLU A 23 -10.52 -5.71 -14.11
N LYS A 24 -9.99 -6.55 -13.20
CA LYS A 24 -10.71 -6.97 -11.99
C LYS A 24 -11.01 -5.79 -11.07
N VAL A 25 -10.02 -4.92 -10.81
CA VAL A 25 -10.23 -3.71 -10.01
C VAL A 25 -11.23 -2.78 -10.67
N MET A 26 -11.14 -2.58 -11.98
CA MET A 26 -12.11 -1.79 -12.73
C MET A 26 -13.52 -2.37 -12.63
N GLY A 27 -13.67 -3.70 -12.76
CA GLY A 27 -14.95 -4.38 -12.60
C GLY A 27 -15.57 -4.20 -11.22
N LEU A 28 -14.75 -4.30 -10.15
CA LEU A 28 -15.17 -4.09 -8.75
C LEU A 28 -15.64 -2.65 -8.46
N THR A 29 -15.19 -1.70 -9.25
CA THR A 29 -15.53 -0.27 -9.12
C THR A 29 -16.54 0.21 -10.17
N GLY A 30 -17.22 -0.71 -10.85
CA GLY A 30 -18.19 -0.38 -11.89
C GLY A 30 -17.58 0.34 -13.09
N GLY A 31 -16.32 0.09 -13.40
CA GLY A 31 -15.57 0.73 -14.49
C GLY A 31 -15.02 2.12 -14.17
N ARG A 32 -15.30 2.67 -12.99
CA ARG A 32 -14.85 4.01 -12.60
C ARG A 32 -13.39 4.05 -12.13
N GLY A 33 -12.94 3.00 -11.50
CA GLY A 33 -11.65 2.91 -10.83
C GLY A 33 -11.66 3.45 -9.39
N PRO A 34 -10.58 3.19 -8.61
CA PRO A 34 -10.43 3.68 -7.24
C PRO A 34 -10.15 5.18 -7.20
N ASP A 35 -10.70 5.87 -6.20
CA ASP A 35 -10.45 7.31 -5.97
C ASP A 35 -9.09 7.58 -5.34
N VAL A 36 -8.60 6.63 -4.54
CA VAL A 36 -7.32 6.73 -3.84
C VAL A 36 -6.57 5.41 -3.94
N ILE A 37 -5.31 5.48 -4.33
CA ILE A 37 -4.38 4.35 -4.32
C ILE A 37 -3.23 4.67 -3.38
N LEU A 38 -2.98 3.80 -2.40
CA LEU A 38 -1.78 3.83 -1.57
C LEU A 38 -0.77 2.85 -2.17
N GLU A 39 0.27 3.39 -2.81
CA GLU A 39 1.20 2.60 -3.60
C GLU A 39 2.49 2.31 -2.84
N MET A 40 2.80 1.02 -2.67
CA MET A 40 3.93 0.54 -1.86
C MET A 40 5.14 0.14 -2.70
N LEU A 41 5.02 0.01 -4.03
CA LEU A 41 6.09 -0.41 -4.94
C LEU A 41 5.97 0.31 -6.29
N ALA A 42 6.00 1.64 -6.26
CA ALA A 42 5.69 2.51 -7.40
C ALA A 42 6.53 2.25 -8.65
N ASN A 43 7.79 1.80 -8.51
CA ASN A 43 8.63 1.42 -9.66
C ASN A 43 8.13 0.21 -10.45
N VAL A 44 7.12 -0.50 -9.96
CA VAL A 44 6.48 -1.63 -10.66
C VAL A 44 5.05 -1.29 -11.07
N ASN A 45 4.31 -0.61 -10.18
CA ASN A 45 2.86 -0.53 -10.31
C ASN A 45 2.33 0.81 -10.83
N LEU A 46 3.08 1.92 -10.71
CA LEU A 46 2.56 3.27 -10.91
C LEU A 46 1.85 3.46 -12.27
N ASP A 47 2.34 2.86 -13.34
CA ASP A 47 1.70 2.99 -14.65
C ASP A 47 0.34 2.26 -14.70
N HIS A 48 0.23 1.10 -14.03
CA HIS A 48 -1.05 0.39 -13.84
C HIS A 48 -2.01 1.16 -12.95
N ASP A 49 -1.50 1.76 -11.87
CA ASP A 49 -2.29 2.60 -10.97
C ASP A 49 -2.93 3.76 -11.72
N LEU A 50 -2.13 4.46 -12.52
CA LEU A 50 -2.61 5.57 -13.35
C LEU A 50 -3.63 5.11 -14.40
N THR A 51 -3.51 3.88 -14.90
CA THR A 51 -4.47 3.29 -15.83
C THR A 51 -5.82 3.06 -15.16
N MET A 52 -5.85 2.51 -13.96
CA MET A 52 -7.10 2.15 -13.27
C MET A 52 -7.68 3.27 -12.37
N LEU A 53 -6.90 4.33 -12.07
CA LEU A 53 -7.34 5.43 -11.20
C LEU A 53 -8.61 6.10 -11.73
N ALA A 54 -9.51 6.46 -10.83
CA ALA A 54 -10.72 7.20 -11.17
C ALA A 54 -10.40 8.64 -11.64
N PRO A 55 -11.30 9.28 -12.41
CA PRO A 55 -11.18 10.73 -12.70
C PRO A 55 -11.07 11.53 -11.38
N ARG A 56 -10.13 12.47 -11.31
CA ARG A 56 -9.78 13.27 -10.13
C ARG A 56 -9.29 12.45 -8.93
N GLY A 57 -8.92 11.20 -9.18
CA GLY A 57 -8.31 10.33 -8.19
C GLY A 57 -6.87 10.74 -7.86
N ARG A 58 -6.32 10.11 -6.84
CA ARG A 58 -4.93 10.34 -6.43
C ARG A 58 -4.19 9.05 -6.09
N VAL A 59 -2.93 9.00 -6.50
CA VAL A 59 -1.98 7.98 -6.05
C VAL A 59 -1.09 8.59 -4.99
N VAL A 60 -0.94 7.94 -3.84
CA VAL A 60 0.01 8.33 -2.80
C VAL A 60 1.14 7.29 -2.78
N ILE A 61 2.31 7.69 -3.22
CA ILE A 61 3.50 6.84 -3.23
C ILE A 61 4.09 6.80 -1.82
N VAL A 62 3.98 5.64 -1.18
CA VAL A 62 4.53 5.33 0.14
C VAL A 62 5.84 4.55 0.00
N GLY A 63 5.96 3.70 -1.03
CA GLY A 63 7.14 2.88 -1.26
C GLY A 63 7.60 2.85 -2.72
N ASN A 64 8.92 2.78 -2.88
CA ASN A 64 9.57 2.68 -4.20
C ASN A 64 10.96 2.06 -4.06
N ARG A 65 11.39 1.29 -5.07
CA ARG A 65 12.72 0.65 -5.09
C ARG A 65 13.48 0.90 -6.40
N GLY A 66 13.02 1.82 -7.24
CA GLY A 66 13.69 2.04 -8.53
C GLY A 66 13.01 3.11 -9.38
N ARG A 67 13.21 2.99 -10.70
CA ARG A 67 12.64 3.90 -11.69
C ARG A 67 11.54 3.19 -12.47
N ILE A 68 10.57 3.97 -12.97
CA ILE A 68 9.51 3.51 -13.86
C ILE A 68 9.28 4.59 -14.92
N GLU A 69 8.94 4.16 -16.12
CA GLU A 69 8.40 5.00 -17.18
C GLU A 69 6.88 5.03 -17.07
N ILE A 70 6.29 6.21 -17.17
CA ILE A 70 4.83 6.43 -17.15
C ILE A 70 4.42 7.29 -18.33
N ASP A 71 3.17 7.14 -18.80
CA ASP A 71 2.57 8.08 -19.74
C ASP A 71 1.88 9.22 -18.98
N PRO A 72 2.40 10.47 -19.03
CA PRO A 72 1.78 11.62 -18.36
C PRO A 72 0.34 11.93 -18.80
N ARG A 73 -0.08 11.47 -19.98
CA ARG A 73 -1.45 11.63 -20.46
C ARG A 73 -2.47 10.93 -19.56
N LYS A 74 -2.06 9.85 -18.88
CA LYS A 74 -2.92 9.13 -17.92
C LYS A 74 -3.28 10.02 -16.73
N ILE A 75 -2.36 10.87 -16.28
CA ILE A 75 -2.60 11.85 -15.21
C ILE A 75 -3.45 13.01 -15.75
N MET A 76 -3.02 13.59 -16.86
CA MET A 76 -3.67 14.75 -17.47
C MET A 76 -5.11 14.45 -17.88
N GLY A 77 -5.37 13.32 -18.54
CA GLY A 77 -6.70 12.97 -19.02
C GLY A 77 -7.72 12.65 -17.92
N LYS A 78 -7.26 12.42 -16.70
CA LYS A 78 -8.10 12.17 -15.52
C LYS A 78 -8.12 13.33 -14.53
N GLU A 79 -7.41 14.42 -14.79
CA GLU A 79 -7.20 15.51 -13.82
C GLU A 79 -6.72 14.97 -12.46
N ALA A 80 -5.87 13.93 -12.50
CA ALA A 80 -5.44 13.17 -11.34
C ALA A 80 -4.22 13.78 -10.65
N ALA A 81 -3.93 13.34 -9.42
CA ALA A 81 -2.76 13.76 -8.67
C ALA A 81 -1.88 12.56 -8.28
N VAL A 82 -0.56 12.78 -8.27
CA VAL A 82 0.41 11.85 -7.70
C VAL A 82 1.14 12.57 -6.58
N HIS A 83 1.07 12.02 -5.38
CA HIS A 83 1.71 12.57 -4.18
C HIS A 83 2.79 11.62 -3.68
N GLY A 84 3.94 12.15 -3.30
CA GLY A 84 4.94 11.41 -2.54
C GLY A 84 4.70 11.57 -1.04
N MET A 85 4.93 10.50 -0.28
CA MET A 85 4.94 10.51 1.18
C MET A 85 6.28 9.99 1.68
N ALA A 86 6.95 10.77 2.52
CA ALA A 86 8.19 10.38 3.17
C ALA A 86 8.10 10.68 4.67
N PHE A 87 8.01 9.64 5.46
CA PHE A 87 7.79 9.74 6.91
C PHE A 87 8.86 10.58 7.62
N TRP A 88 10.11 10.48 7.17
CA TRP A 88 11.25 11.23 7.73
C TRP A 88 11.25 12.74 7.41
N ASN A 89 10.38 13.22 6.53
CA ASN A 89 10.23 14.63 6.20
C ASN A 89 9.14 15.32 7.02
N GLN A 90 8.47 14.59 7.91
CA GLN A 90 7.40 15.13 8.73
C GLN A 90 7.99 16.02 9.83
N THR A 91 7.26 17.07 10.19
CA THR A 91 7.54 17.87 11.38
C THR A 91 7.28 17.07 12.64
N GLU A 92 7.91 17.44 13.76
CA GLU A 92 7.68 16.79 15.05
C GLU A 92 6.19 16.78 15.45
N ALA A 93 5.48 17.87 15.18
CA ALA A 93 4.04 17.97 15.47
C ALA A 93 3.20 17.02 14.58
N GLU A 94 3.60 16.76 13.35
CA GLU A 94 2.94 15.78 12.48
C GLU A 94 3.22 14.35 12.93
N LEU A 95 4.47 14.06 13.30
CA LEU A 95 4.85 12.77 13.86
C LEU A 95 4.09 12.48 15.16
N GLN A 96 4.01 13.46 16.08
CA GLN A 96 3.28 13.32 17.31
C GLN A 96 1.80 12.96 17.04
N ARG A 97 1.13 13.70 16.16
CA ARG A 97 -0.27 13.39 15.78
C ARG A 97 -0.42 11.99 15.16
N ALA A 98 0.56 11.57 14.34
CA ALA A 98 0.54 10.24 13.74
C ALA A 98 0.66 9.14 14.82
N TYR A 99 1.58 9.30 15.78
CA TYR A 99 1.74 8.35 16.87
C TYR A 99 0.49 8.29 17.77
N GLU A 100 -0.07 9.44 18.16
CA GLU A 100 -1.31 9.50 18.92
C GLU A 100 -2.48 8.80 18.20
N GLY A 101 -2.58 8.98 16.89
CA GLY A 101 -3.58 8.29 16.07
C GLY A 101 -3.38 6.77 16.02
N VAL A 102 -2.14 6.31 15.93
CA VAL A 102 -1.80 4.87 15.98
C VAL A 102 -2.12 4.29 17.35
N ASP A 103 -1.71 4.97 18.42
CA ASP A 103 -1.96 4.53 19.81
C ASP A 103 -3.45 4.40 20.09
N GLN A 104 -4.25 5.40 19.69
CA GLN A 104 -5.71 5.36 19.83
C GLN A 104 -6.33 4.21 19.02
N ALA A 105 -5.84 3.97 17.81
CA ALA A 105 -6.34 2.88 16.95
C ALA A 105 -5.98 1.50 17.52
N LEU A 106 -4.81 1.34 18.11
CA LEU A 106 -4.41 0.13 18.84
C LEU A 106 -5.26 -0.07 20.09
N ALA A 107 -5.41 0.96 20.91
CA ALA A 107 -6.17 0.91 22.16
C ALA A 107 -7.65 0.59 21.93
N SER A 108 -8.25 1.10 20.86
CA SER A 108 -9.64 0.84 20.50
C SER A 108 -9.85 -0.50 19.78
N GLY A 109 -8.77 -1.19 19.39
CA GLY A 109 -8.83 -2.40 18.55
C GLY A 109 -9.18 -2.14 17.07
N ALA A 110 -9.24 -0.89 16.65
CA ALA A 110 -9.42 -0.54 15.23
C ALA A 110 -8.19 -0.93 14.38
N LEU A 111 -7.00 -0.88 14.97
CA LEU A 111 -5.78 -1.40 14.39
C LEU A 111 -5.35 -2.66 15.14
N ARG A 112 -5.27 -3.78 14.43
CA ARG A 112 -4.87 -5.09 14.96
C ARG A 112 -3.74 -5.66 14.12
N PRO A 113 -2.47 -5.35 14.45
CA PRO A 113 -1.34 -5.89 13.70
C PRO A 113 -1.31 -7.42 13.78
N VAL A 114 -1.20 -8.06 12.64
CA VAL A 114 -1.03 -9.51 12.58
C VAL A 114 0.46 -9.83 12.71
N VAL A 115 0.83 -10.53 13.78
CA VAL A 115 2.19 -11.06 13.94
C VAL A 115 2.26 -12.40 13.21
N GLY A 116 3.13 -12.48 12.21
CA GLY A 116 3.33 -13.68 11.39
C GLY A 116 4.52 -14.53 11.83
N LEU A 117 5.48 -13.91 12.47
CA LEU A 117 6.70 -14.56 12.96
C LEU A 117 7.31 -13.76 14.11
N GLU A 118 7.68 -14.47 15.18
CA GLU A 118 8.45 -13.92 16.29
C GLU A 118 9.85 -14.53 16.28
N LEU A 119 10.87 -13.73 16.47
CA LEU A 119 12.26 -14.15 16.53
C LEU A 119 12.96 -13.48 17.72
N PRO A 120 13.85 -14.20 18.41
CA PRO A 120 14.67 -13.56 19.43
C PRO A 120 15.58 -12.49 18.82
N LEU A 121 15.91 -11.44 19.57
CA LEU A 121 16.75 -10.35 19.11
C LEU A 121 18.10 -10.83 18.55
N ALA A 122 18.65 -11.94 19.07
CA ALA A 122 19.87 -12.55 18.57
C ALA A 122 19.76 -12.97 17.08
N ASP A 123 18.56 -13.23 16.58
CA ASP A 123 18.27 -13.65 15.21
C ASP A 123 17.86 -12.47 14.30
N ALA A 124 18.14 -11.23 14.68
CA ALA A 124 17.79 -10.04 13.91
C ALA A 124 18.26 -10.11 12.44
N ALA A 125 19.45 -10.68 12.17
CA ALA A 125 19.95 -10.88 10.81
C ALA A 125 19.03 -11.81 9.99
N GLU A 126 18.43 -12.83 10.60
CA GLU A 126 17.44 -13.70 9.96
C GLU A 126 16.13 -12.97 9.73
N ALA A 127 15.67 -12.15 10.70
CA ALA A 127 14.50 -11.30 10.54
C ALA A 127 14.63 -10.39 9.31
N HIS A 128 15.78 -9.75 9.13
CA HIS A 128 16.05 -8.92 7.94
C HIS A 128 16.03 -9.71 6.63
N ARG A 129 16.57 -10.92 6.60
CA ARG A 129 16.48 -11.76 5.40
C ARG A 129 15.03 -12.14 5.07
N ARG A 130 14.24 -12.51 6.09
CA ARG A 130 12.85 -12.92 5.92
C ARG A 130 11.94 -11.79 5.50
N VAL A 131 12.15 -10.58 6.01
CA VAL A 131 11.35 -9.40 5.59
C VAL A 131 11.53 -9.09 4.11
N MET A 132 12.69 -9.43 3.53
CA MET A 132 12.95 -9.25 2.09
C MET A 132 12.43 -10.41 1.21
N ALA A 133 12.09 -11.54 1.81
CA ALA A 133 11.56 -12.68 1.08
C ALA A 133 10.09 -12.46 0.68
N PRO A 134 9.67 -12.96 -0.50
CA PRO A 134 8.28 -12.88 -0.91
C PRO A 134 7.38 -13.78 -0.05
N GLY A 135 6.10 -13.40 0.11
CA GLY A 135 5.11 -14.24 0.78
C GLY A 135 4.99 -14.03 2.29
N ALA A 136 5.51 -12.94 2.84
CA ALA A 136 5.32 -12.58 4.24
C ALA A 136 3.82 -12.53 4.60
N ARG A 137 3.46 -13.13 5.74
CA ARG A 137 2.10 -13.12 6.29
C ARG A 137 2.14 -12.47 7.67
N GLY A 138 1.79 -11.21 7.73
CA GLY A 138 1.88 -10.43 8.97
C GLY A 138 3.27 -9.81 9.19
N LYS A 139 3.47 -9.26 10.38
CA LYS A 139 4.73 -8.62 10.79
C LYS A 139 5.71 -9.65 11.32
N ILE A 140 6.99 -9.38 11.16
CA ILE A 140 8.09 -10.09 11.83
C ILE A 140 8.51 -9.22 13.01
N VAL A 141 8.49 -9.76 14.20
CA VAL A 141 8.83 -9.10 15.48
C VAL A 141 9.81 -9.93 16.27
#